data_8fbc33d826d3f61c8003cbb7d75c2606
#
_entry.id   8fbc33d826d3f61c8003cbb7d75c2606
#
_cell.length_a   1.000
_cell.length_b   1.000
_cell.length_c   1.000
_cell.angle_alpha   90.00
_cell.angle_beta   90.00
_cell.angle_gamma   90.00
#
_symmetry.space_group_name_H-M   'P 1'
#
loop_
_entity.id
_entity.type
_entity.pdbx_description
1 polymer ?
#
loop_
_entity_poly.entity_id
_entity_poly.type
_entity_poly.pdbx_seq_one_letter_code
_entity_poly.pdbx_strand_id
1 'polypeptide(L)'
;MRTKFAIEDEVIQTAVGQNYGIPVRDLVFLPKGDISYAYRIICTDGTKYFLKLFDKSTRKGREGIRHLKFYLPVTRDMYDLGFCRNITYPIKNNRGDFAVDIGSAIIVLFNYIEGESLADAYPFPRELLEKTAKSIARIHDLTCRMRFKTV
;
A
#
# COMPACT_ATOMS: atom_id res chain seq x y z
N MET A 1 6.36 1.90 -19.93
CA MET A 1 6.85 1.30 -18.67
C MET A 1 7.27 2.43 -17.75
N ARG A 2 6.85 2.44 -16.48
CA ARG A 2 7.18 3.54 -15.56
C ARG A 2 8.65 3.44 -15.14
N THR A 3 9.37 4.54 -15.20
CA THR A 3 10.75 4.63 -14.69
C THR A 3 10.72 4.74 -13.15
N LYS A 4 11.77 4.25 -12.49
CA LYS A 4 11.95 4.36 -11.05
C LYS A 4 12.01 5.83 -10.61
N PHE A 5 11.56 6.14 -9.40
CA PHE A 5 11.72 7.47 -8.81
C PHE A 5 13.21 7.80 -8.63
N ALA A 6 13.57 9.04 -8.93
CA ALA A 6 14.98 9.49 -8.86
C ALA A 6 15.39 9.75 -7.39
N ILE A 7 15.53 8.67 -6.63
CA ILE A 7 16.07 8.65 -5.27
C ILE A 7 16.90 7.37 -5.10
N GLU A 8 17.97 7.46 -4.34
CA GLU A 8 18.82 6.31 -4.03
C GLU A 8 18.05 5.33 -3.13
N ASP A 9 18.24 4.04 -3.38
CA ASP A 9 17.56 2.96 -2.64
C ASP A 9 17.89 3.00 -1.16
N GLU A 10 19.11 3.36 -0.81
CA GLU A 10 19.62 3.51 0.53
C GLU A 10 18.80 4.54 1.34
N VAL A 11 18.31 5.60 0.71
CA VAL A 11 17.48 6.62 1.37
C VAL A 11 16.14 6.00 1.79
N ILE A 12 15.53 5.22 0.89
CA ILE A 12 14.26 4.52 1.21
C ILE A 12 14.49 3.45 2.28
N GLN A 13 15.54 2.65 2.15
CA GLN A 13 15.88 1.59 3.11
C GLN A 13 16.15 2.17 4.50
N THR A 14 16.94 3.25 4.58
CA THR A 14 17.23 3.96 5.82
C THR A 14 15.95 4.52 6.45
N ALA A 15 15.10 5.16 5.65
CA ALA A 15 13.84 5.70 6.14
C ALA A 15 12.90 4.62 6.69
N VAL A 16 12.83 3.46 6.02
CA VAL A 16 12.05 2.31 6.51
C VAL A 16 12.65 1.76 7.81
N GLY A 17 13.96 1.56 7.86
CA GLY A 17 14.66 1.08 9.06
C GLY A 17 14.42 1.98 10.27
N GLN A 18 14.62 3.29 10.11
CA GLN A 18 14.50 4.27 11.19
C GLN A 18 13.07 4.48 11.67
N ASN A 19 12.09 4.52 10.76
CA ASN A 19 10.72 4.87 11.11
C ASN A 19 9.85 3.66 11.46
N TYR A 20 10.14 2.48 10.92
CA TYR A 20 9.34 1.27 11.16
C TYR A 20 10.09 0.19 11.95
N GLY A 21 11.38 0.37 12.21
CA GLY A 21 12.20 -0.65 12.88
C GLY A 21 12.41 -1.93 12.05
N ILE A 22 12.28 -1.83 10.73
CA ILE A 22 12.32 -2.99 9.82
C ILE A 22 13.69 -3.08 9.14
N PRO A 23 14.45 -4.17 9.32
CA PRO A 23 15.75 -4.37 8.70
C PRO A 23 15.58 -4.77 7.22
N VAL A 24 15.72 -3.79 6.33
CA VAL A 24 15.59 -3.99 4.88
C VAL A 24 16.86 -4.64 4.32
N ARG A 25 16.70 -5.77 3.62
CA ARG A 25 17.76 -6.42 2.85
C ARG A 25 17.75 -5.96 1.41
N ASP A 26 16.58 -6.06 0.75
CA ASP A 26 16.41 -5.73 -0.66
C ASP A 26 15.21 -4.80 -0.89
N LEU A 27 15.33 -3.93 -1.89
CA LEU A 27 14.28 -3.05 -2.37
C LEU A 27 14.09 -3.27 -3.87
N VAL A 28 12.93 -3.79 -4.26
CA VAL A 28 12.63 -4.13 -5.65
C VAL A 28 11.55 -3.19 -6.19
N PHE A 29 11.91 -2.37 -7.20
CA PHE A 29 10.94 -1.50 -7.87
C PHE A 29 9.93 -2.32 -8.68
N LEU A 30 8.65 -1.98 -8.54
CA LEU A 30 7.55 -2.57 -9.28
C LEU A 30 7.01 -1.53 -10.28
N PRO A 31 7.22 -1.68 -11.60
CA PRO A 31 6.85 -0.67 -12.60
C PRO A 31 5.34 -0.65 -12.88
N LYS A 32 4.52 -0.76 -11.85
CA LYS A 32 3.04 -0.76 -11.89
C LYS A 32 2.50 0.43 -11.09
N GLY A 33 1.31 0.90 -11.48
CA GLY A 33 0.63 2.03 -10.82
C GLY A 33 0.89 3.37 -11.51
N ASP A 34 -0.04 4.31 -11.31
CA ASP A 34 -0.06 5.61 -11.99
C ASP A 34 0.17 6.79 -11.03
N ILE A 35 -0.32 6.71 -9.79
CA ILE A 35 -0.29 7.80 -8.80
C ILE A 35 0.98 7.74 -7.94
N SER A 36 1.41 6.54 -7.54
CA SER A 36 2.57 6.31 -6.67
C SER A 36 3.56 5.35 -7.31
N TYR A 37 4.81 5.44 -6.91
CA TYR A 37 5.81 4.42 -7.19
C TYR A 37 5.63 3.28 -6.21
N ALA A 38 5.77 2.06 -6.68
CA ALA A 38 5.58 0.85 -5.89
C ALA A 38 6.90 0.09 -5.73
N TYR A 39 7.14 -0.42 -4.53
CA TYR A 39 8.31 -1.23 -4.22
C TYR A 39 7.90 -2.43 -3.39
N ARG A 40 8.58 -3.54 -3.60
CA ARG A 40 8.58 -4.68 -2.70
C ARG A 40 9.82 -4.58 -1.82
N ILE A 41 9.60 -4.58 -0.51
CA ILE A 41 10.66 -4.66 0.49
C ILE A 41 10.83 -6.12 0.88
N ILE A 42 12.07 -6.57 0.98
CA ILE A 42 12.43 -7.89 1.50
C ILE A 42 13.33 -7.65 2.71
N CYS A 43 12.90 -8.15 3.86
CA CYS A 43 13.64 -8.04 5.10
C CYS A 43 14.72 -9.10 5.23
N THR A 44 15.62 -8.94 6.19
CA THR A 44 16.70 -9.91 6.46
C THR A 44 16.18 -11.29 6.88
N ASP A 45 15.00 -11.35 7.53
CA ASP A 45 14.30 -12.57 7.93
C ASP A 45 13.43 -13.18 6.80
N GLY A 46 13.43 -12.58 5.61
CA GLY A 46 12.60 -13.00 4.48
C GLY A 46 11.19 -12.43 4.47
N THR A 47 10.76 -11.74 5.52
CA THR A 47 9.46 -11.04 5.55
C THR A 47 9.38 -10.02 4.42
N LYS A 48 8.20 -9.89 3.81
CA LYS A 48 7.97 -8.95 2.71
C LYS A 48 6.98 -7.89 3.11
N TYR A 49 7.21 -6.68 2.58
CA TYR A 49 6.28 -5.56 2.67
C TYR A 49 6.10 -4.90 1.30
N PHE A 50 4.99 -4.19 1.16
CA PHE A 50 4.70 -3.38 -0.01
C PHE A 50 4.80 -1.89 0.35
N LEU A 51 5.63 -1.15 -0.36
CA LEU A 51 5.83 0.27 -0.11
C LEU A 51 5.28 1.09 -1.28
N LYS A 52 4.50 2.12 -0.96
CA LYS A 52 4.11 3.17 -1.90
C LYS A 52 4.89 4.44 -1.61
N LEU A 53 5.44 5.04 -2.66
CA LEU A 53 6.14 6.31 -2.62
C LEU A 53 5.39 7.32 -3.48
N PHE A 54 5.01 8.44 -2.89
CA PHE A 54 4.27 9.53 -3.52
C PHE A 54 5.18 10.73 -3.73
N ASP A 55 5.43 11.08 -4.97
CA ASP A 55 6.28 12.20 -5.38
C ASP A 55 5.56 13.53 -5.10
N LYS A 56 6.12 14.36 -4.23
CA LYS A 56 5.58 15.68 -3.87
C LYS A 56 5.67 16.70 -5.01
N SER A 57 6.55 16.51 -5.98
CA SER A 57 6.73 17.43 -7.10
C SER A 57 5.61 17.32 -8.11
N THR A 58 5.02 16.13 -8.29
CA THR A 58 3.98 15.89 -9.29
C THR A 58 2.57 16.21 -8.77
N ARG A 59 1.68 16.62 -9.69
CA ARG A 59 0.25 16.83 -9.36
C ARG A 59 -0.41 15.56 -8.84
N LYS A 60 -0.20 14.43 -9.53
CA LYS A 60 -0.75 13.12 -9.15
C LYS A 60 -0.26 12.66 -7.76
N GLY A 61 1.01 12.84 -7.48
CA GLY A 61 1.59 12.52 -6.18
C GLY A 61 0.96 13.34 -5.06
N ARG A 62 0.82 14.66 -5.23
CA ARG A 62 0.17 15.55 -4.24
C ARG A 62 -1.31 15.19 -4.02
N GLU A 63 -2.05 14.87 -5.09
CA GLU A 63 -3.43 14.38 -4.97
C GLU A 63 -3.48 13.07 -4.19
N GLY A 64 -2.60 12.10 -4.50
CA GLY A 64 -2.48 10.86 -3.76
C GLY A 64 -2.22 11.09 -2.27
N ILE A 65 -1.29 11.99 -1.93
CA ILE A 65 -0.96 12.34 -0.54
C ILE A 65 -2.18 12.89 0.21
N ARG A 66 -2.97 13.78 -0.42
CA ARG A 66 -4.20 14.34 0.21
C ARG A 66 -5.21 13.27 0.60
N HIS A 67 -5.28 12.17 -0.16
CA HIS A 67 -6.21 11.09 0.09
C HIS A 67 -5.74 10.11 1.18
N LEU A 68 -4.43 10.09 1.54
CA LEU A 68 -3.87 9.16 2.52
C LEU A 68 -4.63 9.21 3.85
N LYS A 69 -4.90 10.40 4.36
CA LYS A 69 -5.58 10.60 5.64
C LYS A 69 -7.00 10.01 5.71
N PHE A 70 -7.63 9.80 4.56
CA PHE A 70 -8.98 9.23 4.48
C PHE A 70 -8.94 7.70 4.38
N TYR A 71 -8.20 7.16 3.40
CA TYR A 71 -8.31 5.73 3.11
C TYR A 71 -7.40 4.85 3.99
N LEU A 72 -6.26 5.37 4.50
CA LEU A 72 -5.37 4.54 5.31
C LEU A 72 -6.02 4.07 6.61
N PRO A 73 -6.66 4.96 7.43
CA PRO A 73 -7.38 4.51 8.62
C PRO A 73 -8.49 3.53 8.30
N VAL A 74 -9.30 3.81 7.27
CA VAL A 74 -10.40 2.93 6.84
C VAL A 74 -9.89 1.55 6.47
N THR A 75 -8.83 1.48 5.66
CA THR A 75 -8.26 0.20 5.23
C THR A 75 -7.69 -0.59 6.41
N ARG A 76 -7.10 0.11 7.37
CA ARG A 76 -6.59 -0.50 8.59
C ARG A 76 -7.72 -1.03 9.46
N ASP A 77 -8.78 -0.25 9.68
CA ASP A 77 -9.94 -0.64 10.48
C ASP A 77 -10.67 -1.85 9.86
N MET A 78 -10.79 -1.90 8.53
CA MET A 78 -11.36 -3.06 7.83
C MET A 78 -10.64 -4.35 8.17
N TYR A 79 -9.32 -4.31 8.28
CA TYR A 79 -8.51 -5.45 8.66
C TYR A 79 -8.64 -5.77 10.15
N ASP A 80 -8.46 -4.79 11.04
CA ASP A 80 -8.45 -4.95 12.50
C ASP A 80 -9.80 -5.45 13.04
N LEU A 81 -10.90 -4.95 12.49
CA LEU A 81 -12.26 -5.39 12.83
C LEU A 81 -12.64 -6.75 12.19
N GLY A 82 -11.74 -7.34 11.42
CA GLY A 82 -11.96 -8.65 10.79
C GLY A 82 -12.95 -8.66 9.63
N PHE A 83 -13.33 -7.49 9.12
CA PHE A 83 -14.27 -7.38 8.01
C PHE A 83 -13.68 -7.91 6.70
N CYS A 84 -12.39 -7.65 6.46
CA CYS A 84 -11.69 -8.14 5.29
C CYS A 84 -10.25 -8.55 5.65
N ARG A 85 -10.02 -9.87 5.77
CA ARG A 85 -8.69 -10.41 6.14
C ARG A 85 -7.70 -10.42 4.97
N ASN A 86 -8.21 -10.47 3.74
CA ASN A 86 -7.39 -10.52 2.52
C ASN A 86 -7.29 -9.14 1.87
N ILE A 87 -6.99 -8.12 2.65
CA ILE A 87 -6.80 -6.75 2.19
C ILE A 87 -5.38 -6.28 2.50
N THR A 88 -4.84 -5.46 1.61
CA THR A 88 -3.61 -4.71 1.91
C THR A 88 -3.95 -3.62 2.92
N TYR A 89 -3.28 -3.60 4.07
CA TYR A 89 -3.48 -2.60 5.12
C TYR A 89 -2.18 -1.87 5.45
N PRO A 90 -2.24 -0.59 5.84
CA PRO A 90 -1.04 0.17 6.17
C PRO A 90 -0.46 -0.26 7.52
N ILE A 91 0.87 -0.23 7.58
CA ILE A 91 1.64 -0.46 8.81
C ILE A 91 1.91 0.88 9.48
N LYS A 92 1.67 0.98 10.78
CA LYS A 92 2.02 2.17 11.57
C LYS A 92 3.52 2.21 11.81
N ASN A 93 4.08 3.42 11.71
CA ASN A 93 5.46 3.67 12.09
C ASN A 93 5.63 3.72 13.63
N ASN A 94 6.84 3.92 14.11
CA ASN A 94 7.18 3.96 15.55
C ASN A 94 6.51 5.12 16.31
N ARG A 95 5.93 6.10 15.59
CA ARG A 95 5.17 7.23 16.15
C ARG A 95 3.66 7.00 16.12
N GLY A 96 3.21 5.90 15.51
CA GLY A 96 1.80 5.58 15.33
C GLY A 96 1.18 6.12 14.04
N ASP A 97 1.95 6.80 13.18
CA ASP A 97 1.50 7.34 11.91
C ASP A 97 1.58 6.29 10.79
N PHE A 98 0.77 6.43 9.76
CA PHE A 98 0.82 5.56 8.58
C PHE A 98 1.78 6.04 7.49
N ALA A 99 2.10 7.33 7.48
CA ALA A 99 2.91 7.94 6.44
C ALA A 99 4.19 8.54 7.02
N VAL A 100 5.26 8.49 6.24
CA VAL A 100 6.57 9.07 6.59
C VAL A 100 7.00 10.03 5.50
N ASP A 101 7.38 11.24 5.90
CA ASP A 101 7.96 12.25 5.03
C ASP A 101 9.46 12.01 4.90
N ILE A 102 9.94 11.85 3.67
CA ILE A 102 11.37 11.68 3.33
C ILE A 102 11.92 12.86 2.52
N GLY A 103 11.34 14.04 2.66
CA GLY A 103 11.73 15.26 1.96
C GLY A 103 11.06 15.41 0.60
N SER A 104 11.58 14.77 -0.45
CA SER A 104 11.03 14.83 -1.80
C SER A 104 9.75 14.00 -2.02
N ALA A 105 9.46 13.07 -1.10
CA ALA A 105 8.33 12.14 -1.22
C ALA A 105 7.72 11.80 0.15
N ILE A 106 6.50 11.23 0.08
CA ILE A 106 5.87 10.54 1.22
C ILE A 106 5.92 9.04 0.95
N ILE A 107 6.32 8.26 1.94
CA ILE A 107 6.26 6.80 1.88
C ILE A 107 5.19 6.26 2.82
N VAL A 108 4.55 5.18 2.39
CA VAL A 108 3.59 4.40 3.18
C VAL A 108 3.91 2.92 3.02
N LEU A 109 4.03 2.24 4.14
CA LEU A 109 4.30 0.81 4.19
C LEU A 109 3.01 0.02 4.39
N PHE A 110 2.87 -1.09 3.67
CA PHE A 110 1.73 -2.01 3.76
C PHE A 110 2.23 -3.44 3.97
N ASN A 111 1.35 -4.30 4.51
CA ASN A 111 1.60 -5.73 4.43
C ASN A 111 1.73 -6.16 2.97
N TYR A 112 2.50 -7.22 2.73
CA TYR A 112 2.62 -7.83 1.40
C TYR A 112 1.61 -8.96 1.25
N ILE A 113 0.92 -9.00 0.12
CA ILE A 113 0.05 -10.12 -0.25
C ILE A 113 0.70 -10.82 -1.45
N GLU A 114 1.01 -12.10 -1.29
CA GLU A 114 1.46 -12.93 -2.40
C GLU A 114 0.29 -13.20 -3.34
N GLY A 115 0.55 -13.16 -4.63
CA GLY A 115 -0.46 -13.41 -5.65
C GLY A 115 -0.12 -12.79 -6.98
N GLU A 116 -0.97 -13.07 -7.95
CA GLU A 116 -0.88 -12.53 -9.30
C GLU A 116 -1.86 -11.37 -9.49
N SER A 117 -1.51 -10.44 -10.36
CA SER A 117 -2.38 -9.34 -10.72
C SER A 117 -3.50 -9.82 -11.64
N LEU A 118 -4.75 -9.41 -11.36
CA LEU A 118 -5.87 -9.65 -12.27
C LEU A 118 -5.61 -9.13 -13.68
N ALA A 119 -4.83 -8.06 -13.83
CA ALA A 119 -4.48 -7.50 -15.12
C ALA A 119 -3.71 -8.49 -16.02
N ASP A 120 -3.01 -9.43 -15.41
CA ASP A 120 -2.20 -10.42 -16.11
C ASP A 120 -3.00 -11.72 -16.42
N ALA A 121 -4.24 -11.84 -15.93
CA ALA A 121 -5.10 -13.03 -16.04
C ALA A 121 -6.16 -12.95 -17.17
N TYR A 122 -6.06 -11.98 -18.07
CA TYR A 122 -7.02 -11.85 -19.18
C TYR A 122 -6.77 -12.93 -20.28
N PRO A 123 -7.82 -13.57 -20.83
CA PRO A 123 -9.25 -13.42 -20.53
C PRO A 123 -9.62 -14.05 -19.17
N PHE A 124 -10.50 -13.35 -18.43
CA PHE A 124 -10.84 -13.77 -17.07
C PHE A 124 -11.67 -15.06 -17.04
N PRO A 125 -11.22 -16.11 -16.35
CA PRO A 125 -12.05 -17.29 -16.08
C PRO A 125 -13.30 -16.89 -15.28
N ARG A 126 -14.44 -17.55 -15.55
CA ARG A 126 -15.71 -17.30 -14.87
C ARG A 126 -15.59 -17.37 -13.33
N GLU A 127 -14.87 -18.37 -12.84
CA GLU A 127 -14.64 -18.54 -11.40
C GLU A 127 -13.94 -17.32 -10.77
N LEU A 128 -12.97 -16.73 -11.47
CA LEU A 128 -12.25 -15.53 -11.03
C LEU A 128 -13.16 -14.30 -10.96
N LEU A 129 -14.03 -14.13 -11.96
CA LEU A 129 -15.05 -13.07 -11.97
C LEU A 129 -16.04 -13.22 -10.81
N GLU A 130 -16.51 -14.43 -10.54
CA GLU A 130 -17.42 -14.72 -9.43
C GLU A 130 -16.76 -14.43 -8.07
N LYS A 131 -15.50 -14.83 -7.88
CA LYS A 131 -14.73 -14.52 -6.66
C LYS A 131 -14.55 -13.00 -6.46
N THR A 132 -14.23 -12.31 -7.55
CA THR A 132 -14.06 -10.85 -7.54
C THR A 132 -15.38 -10.15 -7.20
N ALA A 133 -16.47 -10.53 -7.85
CA ALA A 133 -17.79 -9.98 -7.59
C ALA A 133 -18.23 -10.19 -6.12
N LYS A 134 -18.03 -11.39 -5.57
CA LYS A 134 -18.29 -11.68 -4.15
C LYS A 134 -17.47 -10.81 -3.21
N SER A 135 -16.21 -10.55 -3.54
CA SER A 135 -15.33 -9.70 -2.73
C SER A 135 -15.80 -8.24 -2.76
N ILE A 136 -16.19 -7.72 -3.93
CA ILE A 136 -16.73 -6.37 -4.08
C ILE A 136 -18.06 -6.24 -3.33
N ALA A 137 -18.97 -7.20 -3.46
CA ALA A 137 -20.25 -7.21 -2.76
C ALA A 137 -20.08 -7.18 -1.23
N ARG A 138 -19.10 -7.94 -0.70
CA ARG A 138 -18.74 -7.88 0.72
C ARG A 138 -18.29 -6.48 1.16
N ILE A 139 -17.45 -5.83 0.38
CA ILE A 139 -16.97 -4.47 0.69
C ILE A 139 -18.16 -3.49 0.70
N HIS A 140 -19.08 -3.60 -0.25
CA HIS A 140 -20.27 -2.74 -0.30
C HIS A 140 -21.20 -2.98 0.91
N ASP A 141 -21.44 -4.23 1.31
CA ASP A 141 -22.23 -4.55 2.51
C ASP A 141 -21.60 -3.97 3.78
N LEU A 142 -20.29 -3.97 3.87
CA LEU A 142 -19.55 -3.39 4.98
C LEU A 142 -19.68 -1.87 5.06
N THR A 143 -19.80 -1.18 3.93
CA THR A 143 -19.94 0.29 3.88
C THR A 143 -21.18 0.73 4.68
N CYS A 144 -22.25 -0.05 4.69
CA CYS A 144 -23.45 0.21 5.48
C CYS A 144 -23.23 0.01 7.00
N ARG A 145 -22.24 -0.79 7.38
CA ARG A 145 -21.95 -1.13 8.78
C ARG A 145 -20.82 -0.30 9.39
N MET A 146 -19.96 0.25 8.56
CA MET A 146 -18.86 1.12 8.97
C MET A 146 -19.42 2.51 9.27
N ARG A 147 -19.58 2.85 10.55
CA ARG A 147 -19.76 4.24 10.96
C ARG A 147 -18.42 4.94 10.81
N PHE A 148 -18.18 5.53 9.64
CA PHE A 148 -17.06 6.43 9.46
C PHE A 148 -17.17 7.54 10.51
N LYS A 149 -16.28 7.55 11.48
CA LYS A 149 -16.06 8.75 12.29
C LYS A 149 -15.42 9.76 11.32
N THR A 150 -16.25 10.63 10.76
CA THR A 150 -15.78 11.86 10.11
C THR A 150 -15.07 12.67 11.19
N VAL A 151 -13.75 12.75 11.08
CA VAL A 151 -12.91 13.68 11.84
C VAL A 151 -12.93 15.02 11.12
#